data_ed9b970bda1dadcb0218a958a5883923
#
_entry.id   ed9b970bda1dadcb0218a958a5883923
#
_cell.length_a   1.000
_cell.length_b   1.000
_cell.length_c   1.000
_cell.angle_alpha   90.00
_cell.angle_beta   90.00
_cell.angle_gamma   90.00
#
_symmetry.space_group_name_H-M   'P 1'
#
loop_
_entity.id
_entity.type
_entity.pdbx_description
1 polymer ?
#
loop_
_entity_poly.entity_id
_entity_poly.type
_entity_poly.pdbx_seq_one_letter_code
_entity_poly.pdbx_strand_id
1 'polypeptide(L)'
;NNFLQKKILNSYDNFRPDLVVMGHADKVTSLTLEKMKNFDKNLKISQWFLDPLSRHGPDHLNNTNRILDKIEFIDNTFLTTDPKALNIKMPNSLFIPNPCDPSFEILENFKKECSFDVFFAMSHGVHRGSLKRGKKDDREIFINNFIKKNKKIKFDVYGMNKVQPIWGDQFMKKISNSYMGLNLSRGKPIKYYSSDRIAQLIGNGLLTLIDHKTYLKDFFTDKELVFYNNLDDLSYKINKFNKDRYLGKKIAEAGQKKYLKYFNSTVVSDFMISRIFDIKSKNKFIWNKD
;
A
#
# COMPACT_ATOMS: atom_id res chain seq x y z
N ASN A 1 26.36 13.29 -7.84
CA ASN A 1 25.05 13.63 -7.25
C ASN A 1 24.94 15.08 -6.71
N ASN A 2 26.00 15.86 -6.79
CA ASN A 2 26.01 17.27 -6.32
C ASN A 2 24.97 18.17 -7.02
N PHE A 3 24.69 17.92 -8.30
CA PHE A 3 23.71 18.69 -9.06
C PHE A 3 22.29 18.56 -8.47
N LEU A 4 21.87 17.33 -8.13
CA LEU A 4 20.55 17.09 -7.52
C LEU A 4 20.44 17.81 -6.17
N GLN A 5 21.45 17.69 -5.30
CA GLN A 5 21.43 18.34 -3.99
C GLN A 5 21.36 19.86 -4.10
N LYS A 6 22.13 20.44 -5.02
CA LYS A 6 22.09 21.90 -5.31
C LYS A 6 20.71 22.31 -5.81
N LYS A 7 20.09 21.54 -6.71
CA LYS A 7 18.73 21.82 -7.20
C LYS A 7 17.69 21.77 -6.09
N ILE A 8 17.78 20.78 -5.19
CA ILE A 8 16.86 20.66 -4.04
C ILE A 8 17.03 21.87 -3.11
N LEU A 9 18.26 22.26 -2.77
CA LEU A 9 18.51 23.40 -1.90
C LEU A 9 18.04 24.73 -2.53
N ASN A 10 18.24 24.91 -3.83
CA ASN A 10 17.73 26.09 -4.54
C ASN A 10 16.20 26.12 -4.55
N SER A 11 15.54 24.96 -4.76
CA SER A 11 14.09 24.90 -4.69
C SER A 11 13.57 25.20 -3.30
N TYR A 12 14.23 24.68 -2.27
CA TYR A 12 13.92 25.00 -0.87
C TYR A 12 14.07 26.47 -0.58
N ASP A 13 15.17 27.08 -1.00
CA ASP A 13 15.45 28.51 -0.79
C ASP A 13 14.43 29.43 -1.45
N ASN A 14 13.99 29.07 -2.65
CA ASN A 14 12.96 29.83 -3.39
C ASN A 14 11.55 29.68 -2.81
N PHE A 15 11.20 28.50 -2.29
CA PHE A 15 9.84 28.20 -1.83
C PHE A 15 9.64 28.41 -0.33
N ARG A 16 10.68 28.20 0.48
CA ARG A 16 10.68 28.33 1.96
C ARG A 16 9.49 27.64 2.63
N PRO A 17 9.30 26.31 2.42
CA PRO A 17 8.17 25.62 3.01
C PRO A 17 8.35 25.42 4.52
N ASP A 18 7.24 25.41 5.27
CA ASP A 18 7.23 25.04 6.69
C ASP A 18 7.43 23.53 6.89
N LEU A 19 7.13 22.74 5.88
CA LEU A 19 7.20 21.28 5.90
C LEU A 19 7.77 20.70 4.60
N VAL A 20 8.74 19.79 4.76
CA VAL A 20 9.21 18.90 3.68
C VAL A 20 8.79 17.46 3.99
N VAL A 21 7.99 16.87 3.11
CA VAL A 21 7.59 15.46 3.22
C VAL A 21 8.31 14.64 2.15
N MET A 22 9.05 13.63 2.57
CA MET A 22 9.83 12.78 1.69
C MET A 22 9.19 11.39 1.54
N GLY A 23 8.91 10.99 0.29
CA GLY A 23 8.55 9.61 -0.04
C GLY A 23 9.65 9.01 -0.93
N HIS A 24 10.25 7.88 -0.52
CA HIS A 24 11.33 7.20 -1.28
C HIS A 24 12.47 8.12 -1.75
N ALA A 25 12.88 9.06 -0.91
CA ALA A 25 13.91 10.07 -1.23
C ALA A 25 15.34 9.55 -1.06
N ASP A 26 15.65 8.39 -1.62
CA ASP A 26 16.92 7.68 -1.44
C ASP A 26 18.14 8.51 -1.86
N LYS A 27 17.99 9.42 -2.81
CA LYS A 27 19.07 10.25 -3.35
C LYS A 27 19.27 11.57 -2.62
N VAL A 28 18.38 11.92 -1.71
CA VAL A 28 18.55 13.10 -0.84
C VAL A 28 19.54 12.74 0.27
N THR A 29 20.58 13.54 0.46
CA THR A 29 21.61 13.25 1.47
C THR A 29 21.28 13.89 2.82
N SER A 30 21.78 13.32 3.91
CA SER A 30 21.70 13.89 5.26
C SER A 30 22.25 15.32 5.30
N LEU A 31 23.37 15.57 4.64
CA LEU A 31 23.96 16.92 4.52
C LEU A 31 22.99 17.94 3.89
N THR A 32 22.16 17.51 2.95
CA THR A 32 21.14 18.40 2.35
C THR A 32 20.07 18.76 3.36
N LEU A 33 19.61 17.82 4.14
CA LEU A 33 18.61 18.03 5.20
C LEU A 33 19.18 18.90 6.34
N GLU A 34 20.41 18.64 6.72
CA GLU A 34 21.15 19.46 7.69
C GLU A 34 21.21 20.91 7.27
N LYS A 35 21.58 21.18 6.00
CA LYS A 35 21.60 22.54 5.46
C LYS A 35 20.23 23.19 5.51
N MET A 36 19.15 22.50 5.15
CA MET A 36 17.79 23.01 5.25
C MET A 36 17.44 23.40 6.69
N LYS A 37 17.71 22.50 7.65
CA LYS A 37 17.49 22.76 9.10
C LYS A 37 18.36 23.91 9.63
N ASN A 38 19.52 24.13 9.05
CA ASN A 38 20.39 25.27 9.41
C ASN A 38 19.88 26.61 8.84
N PHE A 39 19.22 26.59 7.68
CA PHE A 39 18.52 27.78 7.14
C PHE A 39 17.31 28.18 7.96
N ASP A 40 16.52 27.19 8.39
CA ASP A 40 15.33 27.41 9.21
C ASP A 40 15.22 26.33 10.28
N LYS A 41 15.37 26.73 11.54
CA LYS A 41 15.27 25.84 12.70
C LYS A 41 13.84 25.35 12.97
N ASN A 42 12.82 26.06 12.46
CA ASN A 42 11.41 25.67 12.60
C ASN A 42 10.95 24.72 11.51
N LEU A 43 11.73 24.54 10.44
CA LEU A 43 11.41 23.61 9.38
C LEU A 43 11.12 22.21 9.93
N LYS A 44 9.97 21.65 9.56
CA LYS A 44 9.63 20.26 9.80
C LYS A 44 10.04 19.40 8.59
N ILE A 45 10.71 18.28 8.87
CA ILE A 45 11.06 17.30 7.83
C ILE A 45 10.48 15.96 8.24
N SER A 46 9.60 15.41 7.41
CA SER A 46 8.98 14.11 7.65
C SER A 46 9.24 13.17 6.50
N GLN A 47 9.17 11.88 6.78
CA GLN A 47 9.24 10.85 5.73
C GLN A 47 8.08 9.88 5.85
N TRP A 48 7.70 9.29 4.72
CA TRP A 48 6.76 8.18 4.69
C TRP A 48 7.32 7.02 3.86
N PHE A 49 6.97 5.80 4.26
CA PHE A 49 7.52 4.61 3.66
C PHE A 49 6.47 3.50 3.54
N LEU A 50 6.38 2.91 2.35
CA LEU A 50 5.32 1.95 2.01
C LEU A 50 5.81 0.55 1.65
N ASP A 51 7.13 0.34 1.56
CA ASP A 51 7.67 -0.98 1.25
C ASP A 51 7.70 -1.92 2.48
N PRO A 52 7.74 -3.25 2.28
CA PRO A 52 7.72 -4.21 3.38
C PRO A 52 8.95 -4.10 4.27
N LEU A 53 8.71 -4.07 5.60
CA LEU A 53 9.72 -4.03 6.65
C LEU A 53 9.81 -5.34 7.45
N SER A 54 9.22 -6.41 6.94
CA SER A 54 9.27 -7.72 7.59
C SER A 54 10.72 -8.20 7.74
N ARG A 55 11.14 -8.56 8.96
CA ARG A 55 12.51 -8.99 9.34
C ARG A 55 13.09 -10.09 8.45
N HIS A 56 12.24 -10.97 7.94
CA HIS A 56 12.63 -12.05 7.04
C HIS A 56 12.22 -11.80 5.58
N GLY A 57 11.84 -10.57 5.27
CA GLY A 57 11.51 -10.17 3.90
C GLY A 57 12.76 -9.97 3.05
N PRO A 58 12.65 -10.15 1.75
CA PRO A 58 13.80 -10.09 0.83
C PRO A 58 14.49 -8.73 0.76
N ASP A 59 13.79 -7.66 1.14
CA ASP A 59 14.28 -6.28 1.05
C ASP A 59 14.45 -5.62 2.43
N HIS A 60 14.32 -6.40 3.53
CA HIS A 60 14.29 -5.86 4.88
C HIS A 60 15.47 -4.93 5.19
N LEU A 61 16.71 -5.39 4.94
CA LEU A 61 17.91 -4.61 5.25
C LEU A 61 17.95 -3.31 4.46
N ASN A 62 17.71 -3.40 3.14
CA ASN A 62 17.73 -2.22 2.28
C ASN A 62 16.66 -1.21 2.68
N ASN A 63 15.42 -1.69 2.94
CA ASN A 63 14.32 -0.82 3.32
C ASN A 63 14.54 -0.18 4.70
N THR A 64 15.09 -0.92 5.64
CA THR A 64 15.44 -0.39 6.97
C THR A 64 16.51 0.68 6.85
N ASN A 65 17.58 0.44 6.10
CA ASN A 65 18.63 1.42 5.89
C ASN A 65 18.11 2.70 5.23
N ARG A 66 17.22 2.60 4.25
CA ARG A 66 16.59 3.76 3.60
C ARG A 66 15.86 4.68 4.58
N ILE A 67 15.20 4.09 5.58
CA ILE A 67 14.49 4.85 6.62
C ILE A 67 15.47 5.46 7.61
N LEU A 68 16.47 4.67 8.05
CA LEU A 68 17.37 5.07 9.13
C LEU A 68 18.50 6.01 8.68
N ASP A 69 18.89 5.99 7.42
CA ASP A 69 19.99 6.77 6.85
C ASP A 69 19.90 8.28 7.15
N LYS A 70 18.70 8.81 7.33
CA LYS A 70 18.44 10.24 7.55
C LYS A 70 17.64 10.52 8.83
N ILE A 71 17.47 9.52 9.69
CA ILE A 71 16.51 9.56 10.80
C ILE A 71 16.77 10.71 11.79
N GLU A 72 18.01 11.14 11.94
CA GLU A 72 18.43 12.25 12.82
C GLU A 72 17.87 13.61 12.39
N PHE A 73 17.55 13.78 11.10
CA PHE A 73 16.97 15.01 10.55
C PHE A 73 15.44 14.93 10.40
N ILE A 74 14.83 13.79 10.74
CA ILE A 74 13.42 13.51 10.53
C ILE A 74 12.62 13.77 11.81
N ASP A 75 11.65 14.66 11.73
CA ASP A 75 10.74 14.95 12.85
C ASP A 75 9.71 13.80 13.04
N ASN A 76 9.14 13.27 11.95
CA ASN A 76 8.17 12.16 12.00
C ASN A 76 8.41 11.17 10.86
N THR A 77 8.24 9.88 11.18
CA THR A 77 8.26 8.80 10.19
C THR A 77 6.91 8.13 10.10
N PHE A 78 6.30 8.13 8.91
CA PHE A 78 5.00 7.48 8.66
C PHE A 78 5.19 6.18 7.90
N LEU A 79 4.65 5.09 8.42
CA LEU A 79 4.83 3.74 7.88
C LEU A 79 3.49 3.09 7.56
N THR A 80 3.41 2.37 6.47
CA THR A 80 2.27 1.50 6.16
C THR A 80 2.34 0.14 6.85
N THR A 81 3.21 0.03 7.87
CA THR A 81 3.36 -1.12 8.78
C THR A 81 3.25 -0.59 10.21
N ASP A 82 2.64 -1.35 11.11
CA ASP A 82 2.62 -0.96 12.53
C ASP A 82 4.06 -0.83 13.07
N PRO A 83 4.52 0.38 13.46
CA PRO A 83 5.88 0.56 13.99
C PRO A 83 6.17 -0.33 15.19
N LYS A 84 5.15 -0.61 16.03
CA LYS A 84 5.26 -1.48 17.20
C LYS A 84 5.51 -2.96 16.84
N ALA A 85 5.19 -3.37 15.63
CA ALA A 85 5.47 -4.72 15.13
C ALA A 85 6.88 -4.85 14.52
N LEU A 86 7.62 -3.74 14.43
CA LEU A 86 8.97 -3.71 13.88
C LEU A 86 9.99 -3.75 15.03
N ASN A 87 11.00 -4.57 14.88
CA ASN A 87 12.12 -4.63 15.83
C ASN A 87 13.19 -3.60 15.45
N ILE A 88 12.77 -2.35 15.16
CA ILE A 88 13.61 -1.25 14.69
C ILE A 88 13.28 -0.02 15.55
N LYS A 89 14.30 0.56 16.16
CA LYS A 89 14.13 1.80 16.94
C LYS A 89 13.99 2.99 15.96
N MET A 90 12.79 3.51 15.87
CA MET A 90 12.45 4.69 15.06
C MET A 90 11.66 5.69 15.91
N PRO A 91 12.30 6.76 16.40
CA PRO A 91 11.60 7.78 17.16
C PRO A 91 10.49 8.42 16.30
N ASN A 92 9.40 8.84 16.95
CA ASN A 92 8.26 9.52 16.33
C ASN A 92 7.69 8.81 15.09
N SER A 93 7.67 7.47 15.11
CA SER A 93 7.11 6.67 14.03
C SER A 93 5.63 6.36 14.26
N LEU A 94 4.82 6.55 13.24
CA LEU A 94 3.38 6.38 13.26
C LEU A 94 2.91 5.53 12.09
N PHE A 95 1.86 4.73 12.33
CA PHE A 95 1.20 3.99 11.27
C PHE A 95 0.30 4.90 10.46
N ILE A 96 0.36 4.76 9.13
CA ILE A 96 -0.64 5.29 8.19
C ILE A 96 -1.12 4.16 7.26
N PRO A 97 -2.41 4.11 6.91
CA PRO A 97 -2.89 3.20 5.88
C PRO A 97 -2.41 3.65 4.49
N ASN A 98 -2.38 2.73 3.52
CA ASN A 98 -2.21 3.13 2.13
C ASN A 98 -3.41 3.97 1.70
N PRO A 99 -3.24 5.24 1.31
CA PRO A 99 -4.37 6.08 0.95
C PRO A 99 -4.93 5.68 -0.42
N CYS A 100 -6.26 5.80 -0.59
CA CYS A 100 -6.88 5.86 -1.91
C CYS A 100 -7.10 7.32 -2.32
N ASP A 101 -7.14 7.56 -3.62
CA ASP A 101 -7.48 8.86 -4.17
C ASP A 101 -8.86 8.79 -4.86
N PRO A 102 -9.89 9.46 -4.33
CA PRO A 102 -11.24 9.43 -4.90
C PRO A 102 -11.33 10.00 -6.34
N SER A 103 -10.29 10.66 -6.83
CA SER A 103 -10.21 11.09 -8.24
C SER A 103 -9.64 10.03 -9.16
N PHE A 104 -9.00 9.01 -8.60
CA PHE A 104 -8.33 7.91 -9.32
C PHE A 104 -9.06 6.59 -9.15
N GLU A 105 -9.40 6.22 -7.92
CA GLU A 105 -10.18 5.03 -7.58
C GLU A 105 -11.67 5.33 -7.72
N ILE A 106 -12.15 5.38 -8.97
CA ILE A 106 -13.51 5.81 -9.34
C ILE A 106 -14.43 4.67 -9.79
N LEU A 107 -13.90 3.44 -9.89
CA LEU A 107 -14.68 2.31 -10.37
C LEU A 107 -15.60 1.80 -9.26
N GLU A 108 -16.72 1.21 -9.68
CA GLU A 108 -17.70 0.58 -8.81
C GLU A 108 -17.99 -0.83 -9.32
N ASN A 109 -16.96 -1.70 -9.27
CA ASN A 109 -17.04 -3.03 -9.87
C ASN A 109 -18.19 -3.89 -9.32
N PHE A 110 -18.64 -3.62 -8.08
CA PHE A 110 -19.82 -4.28 -7.51
C PHE A 110 -21.13 -3.93 -8.23
N LYS A 111 -21.19 -2.85 -9.03
CA LYS A 111 -22.41 -2.46 -9.77
C LYS A 111 -22.56 -3.15 -11.12
N LYS A 112 -21.53 -3.82 -11.62
CA LYS A 112 -21.52 -4.37 -12.96
C LYS A 112 -21.19 -5.86 -13.00
N GLU A 113 -21.41 -6.47 -14.16
CA GLU A 113 -20.90 -7.81 -14.44
C GLU A 113 -19.45 -7.72 -14.90
N CYS A 114 -18.62 -8.61 -14.37
CA CYS A 114 -17.20 -8.69 -14.65
C CYS A 114 -16.86 -9.97 -15.40
N SER A 115 -15.95 -9.86 -16.37
CA SER A 115 -15.52 -11.00 -17.21
C SER A 115 -14.62 -11.98 -16.46
N PHE A 116 -13.93 -11.51 -15.41
CA PHE A 116 -13.03 -12.29 -14.58
C PHE A 116 -13.50 -12.33 -13.13
N ASP A 117 -13.21 -13.45 -12.47
CA ASP A 117 -13.59 -13.65 -11.07
C ASP A 117 -12.55 -13.05 -10.12
N VAL A 118 -11.25 -13.22 -10.38
CA VAL A 118 -10.17 -12.77 -9.49
C VAL A 118 -9.06 -12.07 -10.25
N PHE A 119 -8.75 -10.85 -9.83
CA PHE A 119 -7.63 -10.04 -10.31
C PHE A 119 -6.42 -10.15 -9.38
N PHE A 120 -5.23 -10.27 -9.97
CA PHE A 120 -3.97 -10.09 -9.29
C PHE A 120 -2.91 -9.51 -10.23
N ALA A 121 -2.25 -8.44 -9.83
CA ALA A 121 -1.13 -7.86 -10.55
C ALA A 121 0.05 -7.59 -9.62
N MET A 122 1.25 -7.84 -10.10
CA MET A 122 2.48 -7.52 -9.40
C MET A 122 3.56 -7.03 -10.36
N SER A 123 4.53 -6.26 -9.83
CA SER A 123 5.67 -5.73 -10.59
C SER A 123 6.97 -6.50 -10.33
N HIS A 124 6.94 -7.63 -9.59
CA HIS A 124 8.13 -8.38 -9.24
C HIS A 124 8.86 -8.91 -10.49
N GLY A 125 10.18 -8.87 -10.44
CA GLY A 125 11.01 -9.31 -11.56
C GLY A 125 11.03 -8.35 -12.76
N VAL A 126 10.44 -7.16 -12.64
CA VAL A 126 10.47 -6.14 -13.68
C VAL A 126 11.72 -5.28 -13.60
N HIS A 127 12.33 -5.03 -14.76
CA HIS A 127 13.37 -4.04 -14.92
C HIS A 127 13.04 -3.20 -16.15
N ARG A 128 12.86 -1.90 -15.98
CA ARG A 128 12.51 -0.95 -17.05
C ARG A 128 11.33 -1.43 -17.92
N GLY A 129 10.29 -1.94 -17.29
CA GLY A 129 9.11 -2.43 -17.99
C GLY A 129 9.17 -3.87 -18.50
N SER A 130 10.28 -4.57 -18.33
CA SER A 130 10.44 -5.96 -18.77
C SER A 130 10.60 -6.91 -17.58
N LEU A 131 10.09 -8.12 -17.70
CA LEU A 131 10.27 -9.17 -16.69
C LEU A 131 11.76 -9.55 -16.61
N LYS A 132 12.29 -9.61 -15.39
CA LYS A 132 13.65 -10.12 -15.15
C LYS A 132 13.67 -11.65 -15.29
N ARG A 133 14.80 -12.19 -15.74
CA ARG A 133 15.12 -13.61 -15.59
C ARG A 133 15.63 -13.82 -14.16
N GLY A 134 15.16 -14.83 -13.46
CA GLY A 134 15.66 -15.14 -12.11
C GLY A 134 14.74 -16.03 -11.28
N LYS A 135 14.97 -16.03 -9.96
CA LYS A 135 14.18 -16.83 -9.01
C LYS A 135 12.71 -16.38 -9.01
N LYS A 136 11.82 -17.38 -8.96
CA LYS A 136 10.40 -17.12 -8.77
C LYS A 136 10.15 -16.44 -7.43
N ASP A 137 9.25 -15.48 -7.42
CA ASP A 137 8.72 -14.87 -6.21
C ASP A 137 7.75 -15.85 -5.51
N ASP A 138 7.74 -15.85 -4.18
CA ASP A 138 6.83 -16.71 -3.40
C ASP A 138 5.36 -16.45 -3.75
N ARG A 139 5.02 -15.22 -4.14
CA ARG A 139 3.68 -14.86 -4.62
C ARG A 139 3.33 -15.58 -5.92
N GLU A 140 4.27 -15.73 -6.84
CA GLU A 140 4.05 -16.46 -8.09
C GLU A 140 3.78 -17.95 -7.80
N ILE A 141 4.51 -18.54 -6.86
CA ILE A 141 4.29 -19.93 -6.42
C ILE A 141 2.89 -20.07 -5.80
N PHE A 142 2.54 -19.14 -4.89
CA PHE A 142 1.23 -19.12 -4.24
C PHE A 142 0.09 -19.00 -5.25
N ILE A 143 0.16 -18.03 -6.18
CA ILE A 143 -0.86 -17.79 -7.20
C ILE A 143 -1.00 -19.00 -8.14
N ASN A 144 0.12 -19.61 -8.55
CA ASN A 144 0.07 -20.79 -9.42
C ASN A 144 -0.61 -21.98 -8.73
N ASN A 145 -0.34 -22.20 -7.44
CA ASN A 145 -1.02 -23.24 -6.66
C ASN A 145 -2.51 -22.91 -6.49
N PHE A 146 -2.84 -21.63 -6.29
CA PHE A 146 -4.20 -21.16 -6.18
C PHE A 146 -5.00 -21.37 -7.47
N ILE A 147 -4.44 -21.03 -8.63
CA ILE A 147 -5.04 -21.27 -9.96
C ILE A 147 -5.25 -22.75 -10.20
N LYS A 148 -4.23 -23.59 -9.94
CA LYS A 148 -4.32 -25.05 -10.11
C LYS A 148 -5.46 -25.67 -9.30
N LYS A 149 -5.67 -25.18 -8.07
CA LYS A 149 -6.72 -25.66 -7.17
C LYS A 149 -8.12 -25.21 -7.59
N ASN A 150 -8.25 -24.13 -8.33
CA ASN A 150 -9.52 -23.46 -8.62
C ASN A 150 -9.78 -23.34 -10.13
N LYS A 151 -9.76 -24.46 -10.86
CA LYS A 151 -9.86 -24.51 -12.34
C LYS A 151 -11.13 -23.89 -12.94
N LYS A 152 -12.20 -23.75 -12.16
CA LYS A 152 -13.47 -23.13 -12.60
C LYS A 152 -13.48 -21.61 -12.43
N ILE A 153 -12.50 -21.04 -11.74
CA ILE A 153 -12.38 -19.61 -11.49
C ILE A 153 -11.59 -18.96 -12.62
N LYS A 154 -12.10 -17.85 -13.14
CA LYS A 154 -11.45 -17.08 -14.19
C LYS A 154 -10.50 -16.05 -13.55
N PHE A 155 -9.21 -16.30 -13.66
CA PHE A 155 -8.16 -15.43 -13.14
C PHE A 155 -7.68 -14.44 -14.19
N ASP A 156 -7.46 -13.19 -13.79
CA ASP A 156 -6.79 -12.14 -14.58
C ASP A 156 -5.50 -11.74 -13.86
N VAL A 157 -4.34 -12.23 -14.31
CA VAL A 157 -3.06 -12.13 -13.58
C VAL A 157 -1.96 -11.51 -14.44
N TYR A 158 -1.19 -10.58 -13.83
CA TYR A 158 -0.15 -9.81 -14.48
C TYR A 158 1.15 -9.78 -13.68
N GLY A 159 2.28 -9.61 -14.39
CA GLY A 159 3.62 -9.53 -13.78
C GLY A 159 4.19 -10.87 -13.34
N MET A 160 3.65 -11.99 -13.85
CA MET A 160 4.09 -13.35 -13.56
C MET A 160 3.82 -14.28 -14.76
N ASN A 161 4.33 -15.51 -14.74
CA ASN A 161 4.08 -16.53 -15.77
C ASN A 161 4.35 -16.02 -17.22
N LYS A 162 5.40 -15.19 -17.40
CA LYS A 162 5.74 -14.52 -18.67
C LYS A 162 4.72 -13.49 -19.16
N VAL A 163 3.68 -13.20 -18.38
CA VAL A 163 2.76 -12.09 -18.65
C VAL A 163 3.37 -10.79 -18.12
N GLN A 164 3.45 -9.77 -18.97
CA GLN A 164 4.01 -8.49 -18.58
C GLN A 164 3.18 -7.83 -17.46
N PRO A 165 3.82 -7.08 -16.56
CA PRO A 165 3.09 -6.24 -15.63
C PRO A 165 2.38 -5.09 -16.35
N ILE A 166 1.38 -4.53 -15.70
CA ILE A 166 0.55 -3.45 -16.24
C ILE A 166 0.56 -2.25 -15.28
N TRP A 167 0.45 -1.04 -15.82
CA TRP A 167 0.40 0.22 -15.09
C TRP A 167 -0.54 1.23 -15.74
N GLY A 168 -0.85 2.29 -15.03
CA GLY A 168 -1.65 3.41 -15.52
C GLY A 168 -2.98 2.96 -16.10
N ASP A 169 -3.33 3.45 -17.29
CA ASP A 169 -4.60 3.18 -17.96
C ASP A 169 -4.83 1.69 -18.24
N GLN A 170 -3.77 0.95 -18.56
CA GLN A 170 -3.89 -0.49 -18.75
C GLN A 170 -4.30 -1.20 -17.43
N PHE A 171 -3.72 -0.78 -16.30
CA PHE A 171 -4.11 -1.32 -15.00
C PHE A 171 -5.58 -1.02 -14.72
N MET A 172 -6.03 0.22 -14.89
CA MET A 172 -7.42 0.63 -14.68
C MET A 172 -8.39 -0.12 -15.60
N LYS A 173 -8.04 -0.29 -16.87
CA LYS A 173 -8.83 -1.05 -17.85
C LYS A 173 -8.96 -2.53 -17.46
N LYS A 174 -7.90 -3.14 -16.90
CA LYS A 174 -7.90 -4.55 -16.53
C LYS A 174 -8.62 -4.78 -15.19
N ILE A 175 -8.29 -4.00 -14.18
CA ILE A 175 -8.96 -4.11 -12.87
C ILE A 175 -10.48 -3.90 -12.99
N SER A 176 -10.93 -3.05 -13.94
CA SER A 176 -12.35 -2.78 -14.15
C SER A 176 -13.16 -4.00 -14.61
N ASN A 177 -12.51 -5.06 -15.08
CA ASN A 177 -13.16 -6.28 -15.59
C ASN A 177 -13.19 -7.44 -14.59
N SER A 178 -12.79 -7.21 -13.35
CA SER A 178 -12.68 -8.25 -12.32
C SER A 178 -13.59 -7.97 -11.12
N TYR A 179 -14.18 -9.04 -10.61
CA TYR A 179 -15.12 -8.99 -9.49
C TYR A 179 -14.42 -8.97 -8.12
N MET A 180 -13.46 -9.86 -7.93
CA MET A 180 -12.66 -9.98 -6.71
C MET A 180 -11.23 -9.52 -6.96
N GLY A 181 -10.56 -9.04 -5.92
CA GLY A 181 -9.15 -8.69 -5.96
C GLY A 181 -8.36 -9.36 -4.84
N LEU A 182 -7.22 -9.96 -5.17
CA LEU A 182 -6.34 -10.55 -4.17
C LEU A 182 -5.25 -9.57 -3.77
N ASN A 183 -5.24 -9.16 -2.49
CA ASN A 183 -4.15 -8.37 -1.92
C ASN A 183 -3.12 -9.30 -1.27
N LEU A 184 -2.11 -9.69 -2.04
CA LEU A 184 -1.01 -10.53 -1.60
C LEU A 184 0.29 -9.73 -1.63
N SER A 185 0.78 -9.35 -0.47
CA SER A 185 2.01 -8.59 -0.30
C SER A 185 3.26 -9.45 -0.46
N ARG A 186 4.40 -8.81 -0.75
CA ARG A 186 5.71 -9.48 -0.81
C ARG A 186 6.21 -9.80 0.60
N GLY A 187 6.79 -10.98 0.77
CA GLY A 187 7.28 -11.47 2.05
C GLY A 187 6.19 -12.04 2.96
N LYS A 188 6.53 -12.30 4.21
CA LYS A 188 5.57 -12.79 5.21
C LYS A 188 4.64 -11.67 5.67
N PRO A 189 3.37 -11.96 5.94
CA PRO A 189 2.46 -10.97 6.53
C PRO A 189 3.01 -10.40 7.84
N ILE A 190 2.86 -9.10 8.02
CA ILE A 190 3.20 -8.38 9.25
C ILE A 190 2.05 -7.42 9.59
N LYS A 191 1.91 -7.09 10.85
CA LYS A 191 0.79 -6.30 11.35
C LYS A 191 0.63 -4.97 10.60
N TYR A 192 -0.58 -4.74 10.10
CA TYR A 192 -1.07 -3.61 9.32
C TYR A 192 -0.43 -3.44 7.93
N TYR A 193 0.65 -4.16 7.62
CA TYR A 193 1.24 -4.05 6.31
C TYR A 193 0.36 -4.66 5.22
N SER A 194 0.12 -3.87 4.21
CA SER A 194 -0.38 -4.31 2.92
C SER A 194 0.34 -3.54 1.81
N SER A 195 0.41 -4.09 0.61
CA SER A 195 0.86 -3.29 -0.54
C SER A 195 -0.19 -2.23 -0.89
N ASP A 196 0.23 -1.19 -1.60
CA ASP A 196 -0.61 -0.13 -2.19
C ASP A 196 -1.81 -0.66 -2.99
N ARG A 197 -1.69 -1.88 -3.50
CA ARG A 197 -2.79 -2.58 -4.20
C ARG A 197 -4.08 -2.61 -3.38
N ILE A 198 -4.01 -2.61 -2.04
CA ILE A 198 -5.21 -2.61 -1.20
C ILE A 198 -6.10 -1.39 -1.49
N ALA A 199 -5.50 -0.21 -1.64
CA ALA A 199 -6.22 1.01 -1.97
C ALA A 199 -6.87 0.91 -3.35
N GLN A 200 -6.11 0.38 -4.34
CA GLN A 200 -6.59 0.19 -5.70
C GLN A 200 -7.73 -0.83 -5.80
N LEU A 201 -7.67 -1.93 -5.05
CA LEU A 201 -8.71 -2.96 -5.09
C LEU A 201 -9.99 -2.48 -4.39
N ILE A 202 -9.87 -2.01 -3.14
CA ILE A 202 -11.03 -1.58 -2.36
C ILE A 202 -11.60 -0.29 -2.94
N GLY A 203 -10.74 0.68 -3.28
CA GLY A 203 -11.15 1.97 -3.83
C GLY A 203 -11.90 1.85 -5.15
N ASN A 204 -11.62 0.82 -5.95
CA ASN A 204 -12.32 0.54 -7.20
C ASN A 204 -13.49 -0.45 -7.05
N GLY A 205 -13.89 -0.77 -5.82
CA GLY A 205 -15.10 -1.56 -5.55
C GLY A 205 -14.98 -3.05 -5.87
N LEU A 206 -13.77 -3.63 -5.79
CA LEU A 206 -13.60 -5.07 -5.87
C LEU A 206 -13.80 -5.72 -4.50
N LEU A 207 -14.40 -6.91 -4.47
CA LEU A 207 -14.40 -7.75 -3.28
C LEU A 207 -12.96 -8.15 -2.95
N THR A 208 -12.37 -7.48 -1.97
CA THR A 208 -10.94 -7.62 -1.68
C THR A 208 -10.67 -8.72 -0.66
N LEU A 209 -9.79 -9.66 -1.06
CA LEU A 209 -9.34 -10.79 -0.23
C LEU A 209 -7.95 -10.48 0.33
N ILE A 210 -7.77 -10.65 1.65
CA ILE A 210 -6.53 -10.33 2.35
C ILE A 210 -6.22 -11.37 3.43
N ASP A 211 -4.93 -11.64 3.66
CA ASP A 211 -4.46 -12.54 4.72
C ASP A 211 -4.83 -11.97 6.11
N HIS A 212 -5.44 -12.80 6.96
CA HIS A 212 -5.84 -12.41 8.32
C HIS A 212 -4.64 -12.00 9.19
N LYS A 213 -3.44 -12.50 8.90
CA LYS A 213 -2.18 -12.16 9.60
C LYS A 213 -1.71 -10.73 9.38
N THR A 214 -2.38 -9.97 8.49
CA THR A 214 -2.18 -8.53 8.39
C THR A 214 -2.83 -7.75 9.52
N TYR A 215 -3.71 -8.37 10.32
CA TYR A 215 -4.46 -7.74 11.41
C TYR A 215 -5.34 -6.55 10.99
N LEU A 216 -5.64 -6.42 9.69
CA LEU A 216 -6.55 -5.37 9.21
C LEU A 216 -8.00 -5.54 9.70
N LYS A 217 -8.32 -6.68 10.35
CA LYS A 217 -9.55 -6.86 11.12
C LYS A 217 -9.68 -5.85 12.27
N ASP A 218 -8.61 -5.22 12.70
CA ASP A 218 -8.67 -4.14 13.69
C ASP A 218 -9.42 -2.90 13.14
N PHE A 219 -9.48 -2.75 11.83
CA PHE A 219 -10.11 -1.63 11.13
C PHE A 219 -11.33 -2.03 10.30
N PHE A 220 -11.39 -3.27 9.84
CA PHE A 220 -12.44 -3.78 8.95
C PHE A 220 -13.08 -5.03 9.52
N THR A 221 -14.35 -5.23 9.20
CA THR A 221 -15.11 -6.44 9.53
C THR A 221 -15.26 -7.35 8.31
N ASP A 222 -15.77 -8.57 8.52
CA ASP A 222 -16.11 -9.49 7.43
C ASP A 222 -17.29 -8.98 6.55
N LYS A 223 -17.91 -7.84 6.92
CA LYS A 223 -18.93 -7.14 6.10
C LYS A 223 -18.32 -6.12 5.13
N GLU A 224 -16.99 -5.89 5.19
CA GLU A 224 -16.29 -4.87 4.42
C GLU A 224 -15.11 -5.45 3.61
N LEU A 225 -14.47 -6.53 4.13
CA LEU A 225 -13.37 -7.24 3.47
C LEU A 225 -13.52 -8.75 3.68
N VAL A 226 -12.84 -9.53 2.84
CA VAL A 226 -12.76 -10.98 2.98
C VAL A 226 -11.38 -11.37 3.52
N PHE A 227 -11.32 -11.80 4.76
CA PHE A 227 -10.08 -12.29 5.37
C PHE A 227 -9.94 -13.79 5.17
N TYR A 228 -8.75 -14.26 4.80
CA TYR A 228 -8.47 -15.69 4.66
C TYR A 228 -7.29 -16.11 5.54
N ASN A 229 -7.29 -17.39 5.96
CA ASN A 229 -6.27 -17.94 6.85
C ASN A 229 -5.15 -18.68 6.09
N ASN A 230 -5.50 -19.36 5.01
CA ASN A 230 -4.59 -20.15 4.19
C ASN A 230 -5.18 -20.34 2.78
N LEU A 231 -4.49 -21.08 1.93
CA LEU A 231 -4.90 -21.32 0.54
C LEU A 231 -6.24 -22.07 0.43
N ASP A 232 -6.53 -22.98 1.35
CA ASP A 232 -7.78 -23.75 1.35
C ASP A 232 -8.96 -22.89 1.72
N ASP A 233 -8.83 -22.08 2.76
CA ASP A 233 -9.82 -21.09 3.17
C ASP A 233 -10.05 -20.02 2.08
N LEU A 234 -8.96 -19.54 1.44
CA LEU A 234 -9.07 -18.63 0.30
C LEU A 234 -9.86 -19.28 -0.84
N SER A 235 -9.53 -20.54 -1.19
CA SER A 235 -10.26 -21.29 -2.23
C SER A 235 -11.73 -21.48 -1.90
N TYR A 236 -12.05 -21.81 -0.65
CA TYR A 236 -13.43 -21.91 -0.18
C TYR A 236 -14.17 -20.58 -0.35
N LYS A 237 -13.57 -19.47 0.10
CA LYS A 237 -14.18 -18.14 0.08
C LYS A 237 -14.44 -17.62 -1.34
N ILE A 238 -13.49 -17.78 -2.27
CA ILE A 238 -13.73 -17.36 -3.65
C ILE A 238 -14.84 -18.16 -4.31
N ASN A 239 -14.91 -19.49 -4.08
CA ASN A 239 -16.00 -20.31 -4.60
C ASN A 239 -17.35 -19.93 -3.99
N LYS A 240 -17.40 -19.61 -2.68
CA LYS A 240 -18.58 -19.11 -2.00
C LYS A 240 -19.08 -17.83 -2.66
N PHE A 241 -18.24 -16.81 -2.81
CA PHE A 241 -18.63 -15.51 -3.37
C PHE A 241 -18.82 -15.55 -4.89
N ASN A 242 -18.21 -16.50 -5.60
CA ASN A 242 -18.53 -16.70 -7.01
C ASN A 242 -19.93 -17.30 -7.22
N LYS A 243 -20.40 -18.12 -6.26
CA LYS A 243 -21.79 -18.62 -6.23
C LYS A 243 -22.78 -17.56 -5.75
N ASP A 244 -22.43 -16.82 -4.71
CA ASP A 244 -23.26 -15.76 -4.13
C ASP A 244 -22.65 -14.38 -4.40
N ARG A 245 -22.75 -13.93 -5.65
CA ARG A 245 -22.22 -12.63 -6.09
C ARG A 245 -22.96 -11.47 -5.45
N TYR A 246 -24.23 -11.64 -5.07
CA TYR A 246 -25.00 -10.59 -4.42
C TYR A 246 -24.40 -10.22 -3.05
N LEU A 247 -24.12 -11.21 -2.22
CA LEU A 247 -23.46 -10.99 -0.93
C LEU A 247 -22.06 -10.37 -1.11
N GLY A 248 -21.28 -10.89 -2.05
CA GLY A 248 -19.95 -10.34 -2.31
C GLY A 248 -19.97 -8.90 -2.82
N LYS A 249 -20.92 -8.54 -3.68
CA LYS A 249 -21.11 -7.15 -4.15
C LYS A 249 -21.45 -6.21 -2.98
N LYS A 250 -22.30 -6.62 -2.03
CA LYS A 250 -22.60 -5.83 -0.82
C LYS A 250 -21.37 -5.61 0.07
N ILE A 251 -20.54 -6.63 0.25
CA ILE A 251 -19.29 -6.51 1.02
C ILE A 251 -18.34 -5.55 0.32
N ALA A 252 -18.18 -5.66 -0.99
CA ALA A 252 -17.32 -4.79 -1.79
C ALA A 252 -17.76 -3.32 -1.71
N GLU A 253 -19.05 -3.05 -1.84
CA GLU A 253 -19.63 -1.72 -1.69
C GLU A 253 -19.38 -1.13 -0.30
N ALA A 254 -19.65 -1.90 0.75
CA ALA A 254 -19.41 -1.47 2.13
C ALA A 254 -17.92 -1.19 2.39
N GLY A 255 -17.03 -2.04 1.85
CA GLY A 255 -15.58 -1.85 1.91
C GLY A 255 -15.14 -0.57 1.22
N GLN A 256 -15.58 -0.33 -0.02
CA GLN A 256 -15.26 0.88 -0.76
C GLN A 256 -15.75 2.12 -0.02
N LYS A 257 -17.01 2.16 0.40
CA LYS A 257 -17.58 3.29 1.14
C LYS A 257 -16.78 3.64 2.39
N LYS A 258 -16.35 2.62 3.15
CA LYS A 258 -15.52 2.82 4.34
C LYS A 258 -14.14 3.31 3.98
N TYR A 259 -13.51 2.74 2.94
CA TYR A 259 -12.16 3.10 2.54
C TYR A 259 -12.10 4.53 2.02
N LEU A 260 -13.01 4.91 1.12
CA LEU A 260 -13.12 6.28 0.62
C LEU A 260 -13.44 7.30 1.71
N LYS A 261 -14.15 6.90 2.76
CA LYS A 261 -14.48 7.80 3.87
C LYS A 261 -13.33 8.05 4.83
N TYR A 262 -12.59 6.99 5.21
CA TYR A 262 -11.64 7.07 6.30
C TYR A 262 -10.18 6.89 5.89
N PHE A 263 -9.92 6.32 4.71
CA PHE A 263 -8.57 5.98 4.24
C PHE A 263 -8.22 6.71 2.92
N ASN A 264 -8.91 7.81 2.61
CA ASN A 264 -8.58 8.61 1.44
C ASN A 264 -7.35 9.49 1.67
N SER A 265 -6.77 9.98 0.57
CA SER A 265 -5.55 10.77 0.57
C SER A 265 -5.65 12.04 1.43
N THR A 266 -6.80 12.71 1.41
CA THR A 266 -7.05 13.92 2.22
C THR A 266 -7.02 13.62 3.72
N VAL A 267 -7.73 12.56 4.16
CA VAL A 267 -7.78 12.16 5.57
C VAL A 267 -6.40 11.69 6.08
N VAL A 268 -5.66 10.94 5.25
CA VAL A 268 -4.31 10.48 5.62
C VAL A 268 -3.34 11.65 5.69
N SER A 269 -3.39 12.59 4.73
CA SER A 269 -2.55 13.79 4.76
C SER A 269 -2.87 14.70 5.94
N ASP A 270 -4.15 14.86 6.27
CA ASP A 270 -4.57 15.64 7.45
C ASP A 270 -4.05 15.00 8.76
N PHE A 271 -4.08 13.65 8.87
CA PHE A 271 -3.44 12.96 9.99
C PHE A 271 -1.95 13.27 10.08
N MET A 272 -1.23 13.16 8.96
CA MET A 272 0.22 13.44 8.93
C MET A 272 0.50 14.89 9.39
N ILE A 273 -0.19 15.86 8.80
CA ILE A 273 -0.04 17.29 9.15
C ILE A 273 -0.37 17.54 10.62
N SER A 274 -1.48 16.99 11.10
CA SER A 274 -1.89 17.16 12.49
C SER A 274 -0.87 16.62 13.50
N ARG A 275 -0.18 15.52 13.16
CA ARG A 275 0.86 14.94 14.01
C ARG A 275 2.21 15.66 13.90
N ILE A 276 2.53 16.22 12.72
CA ILE A 276 3.78 16.98 12.52
C ILE A 276 3.75 18.31 13.29
N PHE A 277 2.61 19.00 13.27
CA PHE A 277 2.47 20.33 13.86
C PHE A 277 1.75 20.33 15.22
N ASP A 278 1.39 19.15 15.74
CA ASP A 278 0.62 19.00 16.99
C ASP A 278 -0.66 19.84 17.00
N ILE A 279 -1.41 19.78 15.90
CA ILE A 279 -2.68 20.52 15.76
C ILE A 279 -3.88 19.57 15.76
N LYS A 280 -5.03 20.07 16.25
CA LYS A 280 -6.27 19.30 16.24
C LYS A 280 -6.83 19.18 14.83
N SER A 281 -7.24 17.98 14.47
CA SER A 281 -8.00 17.70 13.25
C SER A 281 -9.49 17.49 13.56
N LYS A 282 -10.34 17.81 12.58
CA LYS A 282 -11.78 17.49 12.61
C LYS A 282 -12.06 16.07 12.10
N ASN A 283 -11.10 15.44 11.44
CA ASN A 283 -11.25 14.10 10.90
C ASN A 283 -11.10 13.04 11.98
N LYS A 284 -11.83 11.92 11.83
CA LYS A 284 -11.70 10.74 12.66
C LYS A 284 -10.69 9.78 12.04
N PHE A 285 -9.60 9.54 12.73
CA PHE A 285 -8.55 8.62 12.33
C PHE A 285 -8.78 7.24 12.97
N ILE A 286 -9.58 6.39 12.31
CA ILE A 286 -10.01 5.09 12.90
C ILE A 286 -8.87 4.08 13.07
N TRP A 287 -7.72 4.31 12.46
CA TRP A 287 -6.51 3.50 12.63
C TRP A 287 -5.62 3.97 13.78
N ASN A 288 -5.85 5.15 14.29
CA ASN A 288 -5.17 5.67 15.46
C ASN A 288 -6.04 5.45 16.69
N LYS A 289 -5.60 4.60 17.60
CA LYS A 289 -6.33 4.19 18.81
C LYS A 289 -5.77 4.88 20.08
N ASP A 290 -5.10 6.03 19.90
CA ASP A 290 -4.64 6.84 21.04
C ASP A 290 -5.79 7.63 21.64
#